data_9fcbf84291ae74fc78c260f4e61df080
#
_entry.id   9fcbf84291ae74fc78c260f4e61df080
#
_cell.length_a   1.000
_cell.length_b   1.000
_cell.length_c   1.000
_cell.angle_alpha   90.00
_cell.angle_beta   90.00
_cell.angle_gamma   90.00
#
_symmetry.space_group_name_H-M   'P 1'
#
loop_
_entity.id
_entity.type
_entity.pdbx_description
1 polymer ?
#
loop_
_entity_poly.entity_id
_entity_poly.type
_entity_poly.pdbx_seq_one_letter_code
_entity_poly.pdbx_strand_id
1 'polypeptide(L)'
;MTSVDLIDYHEKNEYPSHKRAIAGLLIVFGGFIVLGLYALYNLWQAYDITSIIASIWPYLADNLWVIGAALGGIILMCIGVALGASILARRLGGTLIYIGAGLMLIMTWGIPLLLLVTGMIPISDFLAAWPILIPGLFSLLITVLLFTVWKENVRRAGEIIKLTGQVTLDEKGTFVPPLLTMIFTLFSALLFAGILVWFMPQILTPGHEFNLQTDWGYIVGIVVFLFTTIFFYNFAYSTTSAITYIYMRGRDPTLGDGVKASLGVVGGLVALSIMSVVVVLIQIIIRAVTRKSGPIGRGVGAAASGIVGWVWMLVNYFTIPSMVAEDLSATKAIKRSAGLVRSNFVDVMIKETAVRWGFGVLAAMMFLGFALFGFLFGWFYTFNPATLSGDIMTGLIFAVIFLIFASIPSTLVLRTFDIVYVTLLYIFIRRKEGDISGKTAIPAPMNRELEQAYDRAQGSM
;
A
#
# COMPACT_ATOMS: atom_id res chain seq x y z
N MET A 1 -23.43 -2.21 -26.95
CA MET A 1 -23.06 -2.15 -25.53
C MET A 1 -23.82 -1.01 -24.91
N THR A 2 -24.68 -1.27 -23.92
CA THR A 2 -25.41 -0.22 -23.21
C THR A 2 -24.41 0.62 -22.44
N SER A 3 -24.37 1.94 -22.74
CA SER A 3 -23.61 2.90 -21.95
C SER A 3 -24.06 2.80 -20.50
N VAL A 4 -23.16 2.43 -19.60
CA VAL A 4 -23.43 2.45 -18.17
C VAL A 4 -23.37 3.92 -17.74
N ASP A 5 -24.51 4.50 -17.37
CA ASP A 5 -24.50 5.84 -16.79
C ASP A 5 -23.74 5.80 -15.47
N LEU A 6 -22.62 6.54 -15.44
CA LEU A 6 -21.86 6.69 -14.21
C LEU A 6 -22.69 7.48 -13.22
N ILE A 7 -22.90 6.91 -12.06
CA ILE A 7 -23.71 7.53 -11.02
C ILE A 7 -22.98 8.75 -10.46
N ASP A 8 -23.67 9.90 -10.51
CA ASP A 8 -23.19 11.12 -9.90
C ASP A 8 -23.58 11.13 -8.42
N TYR A 9 -22.60 10.91 -7.53
CA TYR A 9 -22.85 10.89 -6.08
C TYR A 9 -23.35 12.23 -5.52
N HIS A 10 -23.08 13.36 -6.20
CA HIS A 10 -23.60 14.66 -5.80
C HIS A 10 -25.09 14.87 -6.12
N GLU A 11 -25.62 14.15 -7.11
CA GLU A 11 -27.02 14.24 -7.50
C GLU A 11 -27.90 13.24 -6.74
N LYS A 12 -27.29 12.24 -6.06
CA LYS A 12 -28.03 11.32 -5.21
C LYS A 12 -28.36 11.98 -3.88
N ASN A 13 -29.58 12.44 -3.71
CA ASN A 13 -30.11 12.94 -2.43
C ASN A 13 -30.24 11.82 -1.37
N GLU A 14 -30.28 10.55 -1.79
CA GLU A 14 -30.39 9.40 -0.92
C GLU A 14 -29.34 8.33 -1.27
N TYR A 15 -28.40 8.14 -0.36
CA TYR A 15 -27.51 6.98 -0.42
C TYR A 15 -28.27 5.74 0.04
N PRO A 16 -28.11 4.56 -0.63
CA PRO A 16 -28.74 3.34 -0.16
C PRO A 16 -28.29 3.05 1.27
N SER A 17 -29.26 2.94 2.18
CA SER A 17 -28.94 2.68 3.58
C SER A 17 -28.66 1.18 3.80
N HIS A 18 -27.39 0.82 3.95
CA HIS A 18 -26.96 -0.54 4.29
C HIS A 18 -27.02 -0.79 5.80
N LYS A 19 -28.14 -0.47 6.47
CA LYS A 19 -28.32 -0.55 7.93
C LYS A 19 -27.87 -1.89 8.52
N ARG A 20 -28.18 -3.01 7.87
CA ARG A 20 -27.79 -4.36 8.34
C ARG A 20 -26.28 -4.58 8.29
N ALA A 21 -25.61 -4.14 7.21
CA ALA A 21 -24.17 -4.24 7.07
C ALA A 21 -23.46 -3.36 8.10
N ILE A 22 -23.94 -2.13 8.30
CA ILE A 22 -23.41 -1.20 9.30
C ILE A 22 -23.59 -1.76 10.72
N ALA A 23 -24.79 -2.29 11.04
CA ALA A 23 -25.02 -2.91 12.35
C ALA A 23 -24.10 -4.11 12.59
N GLY A 24 -23.92 -4.99 11.59
CA GLY A 24 -22.99 -6.11 11.67
C GLY A 24 -21.54 -5.66 11.90
N LEU A 25 -21.09 -4.63 11.19
CA LEU A 25 -19.75 -4.03 11.39
C LEU A 25 -19.58 -3.46 12.80
N LEU A 26 -20.57 -2.72 13.31
CA LEU A 26 -20.53 -2.16 14.66
C LEU A 26 -20.45 -3.25 15.73
N ILE A 27 -21.16 -4.37 15.57
CA ILE A 27 -21.09 -5.51 16.49
C ILE A 27 -19.69 -6.15 16.44
N VAL A 28 -19.19 -6.46 15.26
CA VAL A 28 -17.86 -7.12 15.11
C VAL A 28 -16.74 -6.22 15.61
N PHE A 29 -16.70 -4.98 15.16
CA PHE A 29 -15.63 -4.04 15.57
C PHE A 29 -15.77 -3.61 17.02
N GLY A 30 -16.99 -3.32 17.47
CA GLY A 30 -17.27 -3.00 18.88
C GLY A 30 -16.85 -4.12 19.81
N GLY A 31 -17.23 -5.36 19.50
CA GLY A 31 -16.81 -6.54 20.25
C GLY A 31 -15.28 -6.72 20.26
N PHE A 32 -14.63 -6.59 19.11
CA PHE A 32 -13.17 -6.70 19.00
C PHE A 32 -12.46 -5.61 19.82
N ILE A 33 -12.93 -4.37 19.75
CA ILE A 33 -12.36 -3.23 20.51
C ILE A 33 -12.56 -3.46 22.02
N VAL A 34 -13.76 -3.81 22.46
CA VAL A 34 -14.06 -4.04 23.88
C VAL A 34 -13.22 -5.18 24.45
N LEU A 35 -13.13 -6.31 23.74
CA LEU A 35 -12.31 -7.45 24.18
C LEU A 35 -10.82 -7.10 24.20
N GLY A 36 -10.33 -6.38 23.21
CA GLY A 36 -8.93 -5.95 23.13
C GLY A 36 -8.57 -4.96 24.21
N LEU A 37 -9.41 -3.95 24.47
CA LEU A 37 -9.18 -2.99 25.55
C LEU A 37 -9.26 -3.65 26.93
N TYR A 38 -10.20 -4.56 27.12
CA TYR A 38 -10.27 -5.36 28.36
C TYR A 38 -8.98 -6.18 28.56
N ALA A 39 -8.49 -6.85 27.53
CA ALA A 39 -7.24 -7.62 27.60
C ALA A 39 -6.04 -6.71 27.92
N LEU A 40 -5.91 -5.58 27.23
CA LEU A 40 -4.83 -4.61 27.49
C LEU A 40 -4.89 -4.02 28.90
N TYR A 41 -6.08 -3.71 29.40
CA TYR A 41 -6.28 -3.22 30.75
C TYR A 41 -5.79 -4.26 31.80
N ASN A 42 -6.19 -5.53 31.64
CA ASN A 42 -5.76 -6.59 32.56
C ASN A 42 -4.24 -6.86 32.48
N LEU A 43 -3.66 -6.80 31.27
CA LEU A 43 -2.20 -6.90 31.09
C LEU A 43 -1.48 -5.73 31.78
N TRP A 44 -2.02 -4.51 31.68
CA TRP A 44 -1.47 -3.34 32.36
C TRP A 44 -1.44 -3.53 33.88
N GLN A 45 -2.53 -4.06 34.46
CA GLN A 45 -2.61 -4.34 35.88
C GLN A 45 -1.70 -5.51 36.33
N ALA A 46 -1.63 -6.58 35.52
CA ALA A 46 -0.89 -7.78 35.88
C ALA A 46 0.63 -7.62 35.80
N TYR A 47 1.13 -6.82 34.86
CA TYR A 47 2.58 -6.69 34.59
C TYR A 47 3.18 -5.34 34.97
N ASP A 48 2.42 -4.47 35.66
CA ASP A 48 2.88 -3.12 36.01
C ASP A 48 3.69 -2.45 34.90
N ILE A 49 3.02 -2.30 33.73
CA ILE A 49 3.66 -1.79 32.51
C ILE A 49 4.27 -0.39 32.75
N THR A 50 3.72 0.35 33.72
CA THR A 50 4.27 1.66 34.12
C THR A 50 5.69 1.54 34.64
N SER A 51 5.96 0.55 35.50
CA SER A 51 7.31 0.31 36.05
C SER A 51 8.26 -0.19 34.94
N ILE A 52 7.78 -1.01 34.01
CA ILE A 52 8.55 -1.46 32.85
C ILE A 52 8.94 -0.28 31.97
N ILE A 53 7.99 0.61 31.63
CA ILE A 53 8.28 1.83 30.85
C ILE A 53 9.28 2.71 31.61
N ALA A 54 9.08 2.92 32.92
CA ALA A 54 9.97 3.72 33.74
C ALA A 54 11.39 3.12 33.83
N SER A 55 11.52 1.78 33.79
CA SER A 55 12.83 1.12 33.78
C SER A 55 13.58 1.26 32.47
N ILE A 56 12.85 1.26 31.34
CA ILE A 56 13.43 1.38 29.97
C ILE A 56 13.69 2.85 29.63
N TRP A 57 12.77 3.73 30.00
CA TRP A 57 12.86 5.16 29.67
C TRP A 57 12.22 6.01 30.80
N PRO A 58 12.94 6.30 31.87
CA PRO A 58 12.42 7.03 33.01
C PRO A 58 11.78 8.38 32.63
N TYR A 59 12.44 9.12 31.72
CA TYR A 59 11.94 10.41 31.22
C TYR A 59 10.54 10.34 30.59
N LEU A 60 10.21 9.22 29.94
CA LEU A 60 8.93 9.04 29.26
C LEU A 60 7.78 8.81 30.26
N ALA A 61 8.05 8.11 31.37
CA ALA A 61 7.05 7.86 32.39
C ALA A 61 6.58 9.16 33.05
N ASP A 62 7.51 10.11 33.27
CA ASP A 62 7.23 11.41 33.89
C ASP A 62 6.68 12.44 32.87
N ASN A 63 6.85 12.22 31.57
CA ASN A 63 6.54 13.19 30.51
C ASN A 63 5.69 12.59 29.39
N LEU A 64 4.49 12.13 29.70
CA LEU A 64 3.57 11.54 28.70
C LEU A 64 3.21 12.49 27.54
N TRP A 65 3.31 13.81 27.74
CA TRP A 65 3.11 14.81 26.69
C TRP A 65 4.13 14.65 25.54
N VAL A 66 5.31 14.08 25.81
CA VAL A 66 6.35 13.80 24.79
C VAL A 66 5.84 12.81 23.75
N ILE A 67 5.02 11.83 24.16
CA ILE A 67 4.38 10.89 23.22
C ILE A 67 3.44 11.65 22.28
N GLY A 68 2.62 12.54 22.84
CA GLY A 68 1.72 13.38 22.04
C GLY A 68 2.49 14.30 21.06
N ALA A 69 3.57 14.92 21.53
CA ALA A 69 4.43 15.76 20.69
C ALA A 69 5.13 14.94 19.57
N ALA A 70 5.61 13.75 19.89
CA ALA A 70 6.22 12.84 18.91
C ALA A 70 5.20 12.39 17.83
N LEU A 71 3.99 12.00 18.26
CA LEU A 71 2.91 11.65 17.32
C LEU A 71 2.51 12.83 16.43
N GLY A 72 2.37 14.01 17.00
CA GLY A 72 2.11 15.25 16.25
C GLY A 72 3.22 15.56 15.25
N GLY A 73 4.48 15.41 15.66
CA GLY A 73 5.65 15.56 14.78
C GLY A 73 5.67 14.56 13.64
N ILE A 74 5.35 13.30 13.89
CA ILE A 74 5.24 12.25 12.87
C ILE A 74 4.13 12.60 11.86
N ILE A 75 2.97 13.06 12.31
CA ILE A 75 1.86 13.46 11.42
C ILE A 75 2.28 14.64 10.54
N LEU A 76 2.88 15.70 11.12
CA LEU A 76 3.36 16.85 10.35
C LEU A 76 4.42 16.44 9.32
N MET A 77 5.32 15.56 9.71
CA MET A 77 6.34 14.99 8.84
C MET A 77 5.70 14.19 7.69
N CYS A 78 4.70 13.36 7.98
CA CYS A 78 3.95 12.62 6.96
C CYS A 78 3.32 13.57 5.93
N ILE A 79 2.71 14.67 6.37
CA ILE A 79 2.12 15.68 5.49
C ILE A 79 3.20 16.34 4.62
N GLY A 80 4.31 16.77 5.21
CA GLY A 80 5.41 17.41 4.49
C GLY A 80 6.01 16.49 3.42
N VAL A 81 6.25 15.24 3.76
CA VAL A 81 6.79 14.22 2.84
C VAL A 81 5.78 13.89 1.74
N ALA A 82 4.50 13.77 2.08
CA ALA A 82 3.44 13.51 1.10
C ALA A 82 3.35 14.62 0.06
N LEU A 83 3.39 15.89 0.48
CA LEU A 83 3.39 17.03 -0.42
C LEU A 83 4.66 17.08 -1.28
N GLY A 84 5.84 16.84 -0.69
CA GLY A 84 7.10 16.76 -1.41
C GLY A 84 7.13 15.68 -2.48
N ALA A 85 6.64 14.47 -2.16
CA ALA A 85 6.52 13.36 -3.10
C ALA A 85 5.54 13.68 -4.24
N SER A 86 4.41 14.36 -3.94
CA SER A 86 3.43 14.78 -4.94
C SER A 86 4.03 15.81 -5.91
N ILE A 87 4.83 16.77 -5.42
CA ILE A 87 5.55 17.73 -6.25
C ILE A 87 6.56 17.00 -7.16
N LEU A 88 7.32 16.04 -6.62
CA LEU A 88 8.28 15.25 -7.39
C LEU A 88 7.57 14.42 -8.47
N ALA A 89 6.48 13.73 -8.13
CA ALA A 89 5.70 12.95 -9.08
C ALA A 89 5.15 13.83 -10.21
N ARG A 90 4.60 15.00 -9.88
CA ARG A 90 4.10 15.97 -10.87
C ARG A 90 5.20 16.49 -11.78
N ARG A 91 6.40 16.77 -11.26
CA ARG A 91 7.51 17.32 -12.05
C ARG A 91 8.23 16.25 -12.88
N LEU A 92 8.55 15.13 -12.27
CA LEU A 92 9.38 14.08 -12.90
C LEU A 92 8.55 13.11 -13.76
N GLY A 93 7.31 12.76 -13.33
CA GLY A 93 6.42 11.91 -14.11
C GLY A 93 7.09 10.63 -14.62
N GLY A 94 7.12 10.48 -15.95
CA GLY A 94 7.72 9.32 -16.61
C GLY A 94 9.23 9.15 -16.36
N THR A 95 9.96 10.22 -16.04
CA THR A 95 11.40 10.15 -15.71
C THR A 95 11.64 9.24 -14.50
N LEU A 96 10.69 9.18 -13.54
CA LEU A 96 10.76 8.28 -12.39
C LEU A 96 10.81 6.80 -12.81
N ILE A 97 10.08 6.43 -13.89
CA ILE A 97 10.10 5.06 -14.42
C ILE A 97 11.49 4.72 -14.96
N TYR A 98 12.11 5.64 -15.70
CA TYR A 98 13.44 5.44 -16.27
C TYR A 98 14.53 5.37 -15.18
N ILE A 99 14.46 6.24 -14.18
CA ILE A 99 15.36 6.18 -13.01
C ILE A 99 15.16 4.84 -12.28
N GLY A 100 13.90 4.41 -12.08
CA GLY A 100 13.58 3.16 -11.42
C GLY A 100 14.11 1.94 -12.17
N ALA A 101 13.97 1.93 -13.50
CA ALA A 101 14.54 0.87 -14.34
C ALA A 101 16.06 0.81 -14.23
N GLY A 102 16.75 1.98 -14.25
CA GLY A 102 18.19 2.07 -14.05
C GLY A 102 18.65 1.57 -12.68
N LEU A 103 17.96 1.97 -11.61
CA LEU A 103 18.24 1.49 -10.25
C LEU A 103 18.00 -0.02 -10.11
N MET A 104 16.94 -0.54 -10.74
CA MET A 104 16.67 -1.99 -10.75
C MET A 104 17.79 -2.75 -11.45
N LEU A 105 18.29 -2.27 -12.58
CA LEU A 105 19.44 -2.86 -13.26
C LEU A 105 20.71 -2.81 -12.38
N ILE A 106 21.01 -1.67 -11.76
CA ILE A 106 22.15 -1.53 -10.87
C ILE A 106 22.05 -2.52 -9.70
N MET A 107 20.88 -2.65 -9.08
CA MET A 107 20.68 -3.57 -7.97
C MET A 107 20.81 -5.05 -8.38
N THR A 108 20.21 -5.42 -9.50
CA THR A 108 20.17 -6.84 -9.94
C THR A 108 21.49 -7.31 -10.56
N TRP A 109 22.27 -6.42 -11.17
CA TRP A 109 23.59 -6.73 -11.73
C TRP A 109 24.75 -6.30 -10.82
N GLY A 110 24.59 -5.24 -10.04
CA GLY A 110 25.64 -4.71 -9.16
C GLY A 110 26.06 -5.70 -8.08
N ILE A 111 25.11 -6.42 -7.47
CA ILE A 111 25.44 -7.43 -6.46
C ILE A 111 26.24 -8.59 -7.05
N PRO A 112 25.82 -9.27 -8.14
CA PRO A 112 26.62 -10.32 -8.78
C PRO A 112 28.01 -9.83 -9.23
N LEU A 113 28.09 -8.65 -9.83
CA LEU A 113 29.35 -8.05 -10.25
C LEU A 113 30.28 -7.74 -9.06
N LEU A 114 29.72 -7.23 -7.96
CA LEU A 114 30.50 -6.95 -6.75
C LEU A 114 31.09 -8.24 -6.18
N LEU A 115 30.28 -9.31 -6.09
CA LEU A 115 30.72 -10.61 -5.60
C LEU A 115 31.85 -11.22 -6.47
N LEU A 116 31.79 -10.98 -7.78
CA LEU A 116 32.83 -11.39 -8.71
C LEU A 116 34.11 -10.56 -8.56
N VAL A 117 34.01 -9.23 -8.48
CA VAL A 117 35.16 -8.32 -8.36
C VAL A 117 35.86 -8.47 -7.01
N THR A 118 35.10 -8.74 -5.94
CA THR A 118 35.70 -8.97 -4.60
C THR A 118 36.31 -10.37 -4.44
N GLY A 119 36.18 -11.24 -5.46
CA GLY A 119 36.65 -12.63 -5.40
C GLY A 119 35.90 -13.54 -4.46
N MET A 120 34.73 -13.09 -3.94
CA MET A 120 33.85 -13.93 -3.12
C MET A 120 33.27 -15.09 -3.91
N ILE A 121 33.10 -14.92 -5.23
CA ILE A 121 32.76 -16.00 -6.16
C ILE A 121 33.87 -16.06 -7.20
N PRO A 122 34.62 -17.20 -7.31
CA PRO A 122 35.61 -17.39 -8.36
C PRO A 122 34.96 -17.31 -9.75
N ILE A 123 35.69 -16.78 -10.73
CA ILE A 123 35.19 -16.67 -12.12
C ILE A 123 34.78 -18.04 -12.66
N SER A 124 35.50 -19.11 -12.29
CA SER A 124 35.16 -20.49 -12.63
C SER A 124 33.78 -20.93 -12.15
N ASP A 125 33.36 -20.46 -10.99
CA ASP A 125 32.12 -20.87 -10.34
C ASP A 125 30.97 -19.92 -10.63
N PHE A 126 31.24 -18.77 -11.26
CA PHE A 126 30.23 -17.77 -11.59
C PHE A 126 29.14 -18.31 -12.53
N LEU A 127 29.52 -19.14 -13.51
CA LEU A 127 28.55 -19.82 -14.39
C LEU A 127 27.76 -20.92 -13.66
N ALA A 128 28.32 -21.55 -12.62
CA ALA A 128 27.59 -22.48 -11.78
C ALA A 128 26.62 -21.78 -10.83
N ALA A 129 26.89 -20.51 -10.54
CA ALA A 129 25.98 -19.63 -9.74
C ALA A 129 24.88 -18.96 -10.61
N TRP A 130 24.53 -19.53 -11.77
CA TRP A 130 23.53 -18.97 -12.70
C TRP A 130 22.20 -18.55 -12.05
N PRO A 131 21.69 -19.19 -10.97
CA PRO A 131 20.45 -18.73 -10.34
C PRO A 131 20.53 -17.27 -9.81
N ILE A 132 21.73 -16.79 -9.47
CA ILE A 132 21.96 -15.41 -9.02
C ILE A 132 21.79 -14.41 -10.19
N LEU A 133 21.99 -14.87 -11.44
CA LEU A 133 21.84 -14.05 -12.63
C LEU A 133 20.40 -13.92 -13.13
N ILE A 134 19.52 -14.84 -12.74
CA ILE A 134 18.11 -14.84 -13.19
C ILE A 134 17.43 -13.48 -12.96
N PRO A 135 17.48 -12.87 -11.76
CA PRO A 135 16.87 -11.55 -11.53
C PRO A 135 17.45 -10.47 -12.45
N GLY A 136 18.76 -10.54 -12.71
CA GLY A 136 19.45 -9.61 -13.63
C GLY A 136 18.98 -9.77 -15.06
N LEU A 137 18.94 -10.98 -15.59
CA LEU A 137 18.45 -11.27 -16.95
C LEU A 137 16.99 -10.88 -17.13
N PHE A 138 16.16 -11.18 -16.13
CA PHE A 138 14.75 -10.80 -16.14
C PHE A 138 14.58 -9.27 -16.10
N SER A 139 15.32 -8.54 -15.26
CA SER A 139 15.28 -7.09 -15.21
C SER A 139 15.76 -6.46 -16.53
N LEU A 140 16.80 -7.01 -17.16
CA LEU A 140 17.29 -6.58 -18.47
C LEU A 140 16.24 -6.79 -19.56
N LEU A 141 15.64 -7.99 -19.60
CA LEU A 141 14.57 -8.30 -20.56
C LEU A 141 13.40 -7.33 -20.43
N ILE A 142 12.91 -7.11 -19.21
CA ILE A 142 11.81 -6.17 -18.98
C ILE A 142 12.22 -4.75 -19.38
N THR A 143 13.43 -4.32 -19.02
CA THR A 143 13.91 -2.97 -19.37
C THR A 143 13.95 -2.80 -20.89
N VAL A 144 14.47 -3.78 -21.63
CA VAL A 144 14.48 -3.74 -23.10
C VAL A 144 13.06 -3.67 -23.64
N LEU A 145 12.13 -4.50 -23.16
CA LEU A 145 10.72 -4.46 -23.57
C LEU A 145 10.06 -3.11 -23.29
N LEU A 146 10.32 -2.50 -22.13
CA LEU A 146 9.79 -1.18 -21.77
C LEU A 146 10.28 -0.07 -22.70
N PHE A 147 11.55 -0.12 -23.09
CA PHE A 147 12.15 0.92 -23.95
C PHE A 147 11.89 0.74 -25.44
N THR A 148 11.57 -0.49 -25.89
CA THR A 148 11.36 -0.80 -27.30
C THR A 148 9.88 -1.04 -27.62
N VAL A 149 9.32 -2.14 -27.13
CA VAL A 149 7.97 -2.61 -27.48
C VAL A 149 6.88 -1.78 -26.79
N TRP A 150 7.09 -1.43 -25.51
CA TRP A 150 6.06 -0.76 -24.69
C TRP A 150 6.32 0.73 -24.46
N LYS A 151 7.19 1.35 -25.25
CA LYS A 151 7.59 2.76 -25.10
C LYS A 151 6.40 3.73 -24.97
N GLU A 152 5.38 3.59 -25.81
CA GLU A 152 4.21 4.47 -25.79
C GLU A 152 3.34 4.23 -24.55
N ASN A 153 3.20 2.98 -24.12
CA ASN A 153 2.48 2.67 -22.88
C ASN A 153 3.23 3.20 -21.63
N VAL A 154 4.57 3.13 -21.62
CA VAL A 154 5.40 3.72 -20.55
C VAL A 154 5.24 5.24 -20.52
N ARG A 155 5.20 5.89 -21.68
CA ARG A 155 4.96 7.32 -21.78
C ARG A 155 3.58 7.69 -21.22
N ARG A 156 2.53 6.94 -21.57
CA ARG A 156 1.18 7.09 -21.03
C ARG A 156 1.16 6.90 -19.51
N ALA A 157 1.84 5.87 -19.01
CA ALA A 157 1.99 5.64 -17.57
C ALA A 157 2.67 6.83 -16.87
N GLY A 158 3.67 7.43 -17.50
CA GLY A 158 4.35 8.63 -17.01
C GLY A 158 3.43 9.85 -16.89
N GLU A 159 2.53 10.05 -17.85
CA GLU A 159 1.54 11.13 -17.78
C GLU A 159 0.51 10.87 -16.65
N ILE A 160 0.09 9.61 -16.45
CA ILE A 160 -0.78 9.26 -15.32
C ILE A 160 -0.06 9.48 -13.97
N ILE A 161 1.26 9.24 -13.87
CA ILE A 161 2.05 9.56 -12.66
C ILE A 161 2.03 11.08 -12.39
N LYS A 162 2.22 11.91 -13.41
CA LYS A 162 2.14 13.37 -13.25
C LYS A 162 0.76 13.79 -12.76
N LEU A 163 -0.28 13.21 -13.37
CA LEU A 163 -1.65 13.46 -12.97
C LEU A 163 -1.95 13.00 -11.55
N THR A 164 -1.41 11.84 -11.13
CA THR A 164 -1.46 11.36 -9.75
C THR A 164 -0.86 12.39 -8.79
N GLY A 165 0.33 12.90 -9.10
CA GLY A 165 0.97 13.95 -8.32
C GLY A 165 0.15 15.25 -8.29
N GLN A 166 -0.52 15.61 -9.37
CA GLN A 166 -1.38 16.79 -9.42
C GLN A 166 -2.65 16.61 -8.57
N VAL A 167 -3.38 15.50 -8.76
CA VAL A 167 -4.58 15.18 -7.95
C VAL A 167 -4.28 15.21 -6.46
N THR A 168 -3.17 14.58 -6.04
CA THR A 168 -2.80 14.53 -4.62
C THR A 168 -2.31 15.87 -4.06
N LEU A 169 -1.83 16.81 -4.90
CA LEU A 169 -1.49 18.17 -4.49
C LEU A 169 -2.74 19.04 -4.35
N ASP A 170 -3.65 18.94 -5.31
CA ASP A 170 -4.88 19.72 -5.32
C ASP A 170 -5.84 19.19 -4.24
N GLU A 171 -5.98 17.85 -4.13
CA GLU A 171 -6.86 17.17 -3.19
C GLU A 171 -6.08 16.48 -2.06
N LYS A 172 -5.62 17.26 -1.09
CA LYS A 172 -4.87 16.75 0.08
C LYS A 172 -5.68 15.76 0.92
N GLY A 173 -7.01 15.81 0.85
CA GLY A 173 -7.94 14.87 1.47
C GLY A 173 -7.71 13.41 1.05
N THR A 174 -7.07 13.15 -0.09
CA THR A 174 -6.72 11.81 -0.57
C THR A 174 -5.75 11.05 0.33
N PHE A 175 -4.92 11.76 1.13
CA PHE A 175 -3.99 11.15 2.07
C PHE A 175 -4.64 10.72 3.40
N VAL A 176 -5.78 11.31 3.76
CA VAL A 176 -6.42 11.08 5.07
C VAL A 176 -6.90 9.63 5.24
N PRO A 177 -7.64 9.02 4.28
CA PRO A 177 -8.11 7.65 4.46
C PRO A 177 -6.97 6.62 4.57
N PRO A 178 -5.91 6.62 3.73
CA PRO A 178 -4.75 5.75 3.92
C PRO A 178 -4.03 5.96 5.25
N LEU A 179 -3.88 7.21 5.72
CA LEU A 179 -3.28 7.50 7.02
C LEU A 179 -4.11 6.90 8.17
N LEU A 180 -5.42 7.11 8.15
CA LEU A 180 -6.33 6.52 9.14
C LEU A 180 -6.25 4.99 9.14
N THR A 181 -6.16 4.37 7.95
CA THR A 181 -6.00 2.91 7.85
C THR A 181 -4.72 2.43 8.50
N MET A 182 -3.61 3.16 8.37
CA MET A 182 -2.35 2.79 9.03
C MET A 182 -2.50 2.84 10.55
N ILE A 183 -3.11 3.91 11.08
CA ILE A 183 -3.38 4.05 12.52
C ILE A 183 -4.30 2.92 13.01
N PHE A 184 -5.39 2.65 12.30
CA PHE A 184 -6.31 1.56 12.64
C PHE A 184 -5.65 0.18 12.57
N THR A 185 -4.76 -0.05 11.61
CA THR A 185 -4.03 -1.32 11.49
C THR A 185 -3.11 -1.53 12.69
N LEU A 186 -2.36 -0.51 13.10
CA LEU A 186 -1.50 -0.57 14.28
C LEU A 186 -2.31 -0.77 15.56
N PHE A 187 -3.41 -0.03 15.71
CA PHE A 187 -4.31 -0.18 16.84
C PHE A 187 -4.94 -1.57 16.89
N SER A 188 -5.43 -2.08 15.76
CA SER A 188 -5.99 -3.43 15.66
C SER A 188 -4.96 -4.52 15.96
N ALA A 189 -3.70 -4.33 15.53
CA ALA A 189 -2.61 -5.24 15.84
C ALA A 189 -2.30 -5.25 17.35
N LEU A 190 -2.30 -4.09 18.00
CA LEU A 190 -2.12 -3.96 19.45
C LEU A 190 -3.26 -4.66 20.22
N LEU A 191 -4.51 -4.41 19.83
CA LEU A 191 -5.68 -5.08 20.42
C LEU A 191 -5.60 -6.60 20.27
N PHE A 192 -5.26 -7.07 19.07
CA PHE A 192 -5.12 -8.50 18.79
C PHE A 192 -3.98 -9.13 19.59
N ALA A 193 -2.83 -8.48 19.68
CA ALA A 193 -1.73 -8.92 20.53
C ALA A 193 -2.15 -9.01 22.01
N GLY A 194 -2.87 -8.01 22.51
CA GLY A 194 -3.43 -8.02 23.86
C GLY A 194 -4.37 -9.21 24.08
N ILE A 195 -5.28 -9.46 23.15
CA ILE A 195 -6.20 -10.62 23.21
C ILE A 195 -5.42 -11.93 23.25
N LEU A 196 -4.39 -12.10 22.40
CA LEU A 196 -3.56 -13.30 22.38
C LEU A 196 -2.85 -13.52 23.71
N VAL A 197 -2.14 -12.52 24.23
CA VAL A 197 -1.36 -12.64 25.46
C VAL A 197 -2.26 -12.91 26.67
N TRP A 198 -3.44 -12.29 26.72
CA TRP A 198 -4.32 -12.41 27.88
C TRP A 198 -5.19 -13.68 27.87
N PHE A 199 -5.85 -13.97 26.72
CA PHE A 199 -6.79 -15.09 26.67
C PHE A 199 -6.18 -16.40 26.18
N MET A 200 -5.03 -16.38 25.51
CA MET A 200 -4.43 -17.54 24.85
C MET A 200 -2.91 -17.59 25.02
N PRO A 201 -2.38 -17.42 26.26
CA PRO A 201 -0.94 -17.37 26.48
C PRO A 201 -0.24 -18.67 26.07
N GLN A 202 -0.96 -19.81 26.10
CA GLN A 202 -0.45 -21.12 25.66
C GLN A 202 0.06 -21.14 24.23
N ILE A 203 -0.55 -20.36 23.32
CA ILE A 203 -0.14 -20.29 21.90
C ILE A 203 1.27 -19.69 21.74
N LEU A 204 1.66 -18.83 22.69
CA LEU A 204 2.98 -18.18 22.70
C LEU A 204 4.06 -19.00 23.40
N THR A 205 3.71 -20.15 24.02
CA THR A 205 4.69 -21.02 24.68
C THR A 205 5.52 -21.79 23.64
N PRO A 206 6.86 -21.78 23.76
CA PRO A 206 7.72 -22.56 22.88
C PRO A 206 7.35 -24.06 22.93
N GLY A 207 7.16 -24.67 21.75
CA GLY A 207 6.79 -26.09 21.66
C GLY A 207 5.28 -26.37 21.72
N HIS A 208 4.42 -25.36 21.83
CA HIS A 208 2.97 -25.58 21.76
C HIS A 208 2.57 -26.17 20.41
N GLU A 209 1.92 -27.34 20.45
CA GLU A 209 1.32 -27.95 19.26
C GLU A 209 -0.11 -27.48 19.12
N PHE A 210 -0.40 -26.85 17.98
CA PHE A 210 -1.73 -26.31 17.68
C PHE A 210 -2.80 -27.40 17.68
N ASN A 211 -3.82 -27.25 18.53
CA ASN A 211 -4.97 -28.13 18.64
C ASN A 211 -6.27 -27.37 18.37
N LEU A 212 -7.00 -27.79 17.32
CA LEU A 212 -8.21 -27.11 16.90
C LEU A 212 -9.31 -27.08 17.98
N GLN A 213 -9.35 -28.07 18.90
CA GLN A 213 -10.36 -28.13 19.95
C GLN A 213 -10.13 -27.11 21.07
N THR A 214 -8.85 -26.81 21.38
CA THR A 214 -8.47 -25.86 22.43
C THR A 214 -8.17 -24.45 21.90
N ASP A 215 -7.68 -24.36 20.66
CA ASP A 215 -7.13 -23.11 20.10
C ASP A 215 -8.08 -22.47 19.06
N TRP A 216 -9.34 -22.90 18.99
CA TRP A 216 -10.32 -22.34 18.04
C TRP A 216 -10.50 -20.84 18.17
N GLY A 217 -10.38 -20.31 19.39
CA GLY A 217 -10.46 -18.87 19.66
C GLY A 217 -9.38 -18.07 18.95
N TYR A 218 -8.18 -18.66 18.78
CA TYR A 218 -7.09 -18.06 18.01
C TYR A 218 -7.46 -17.91 16.53
N ILE A 219 -8.10 -18.94 15.95
CA ILE A 219 -8.57 -18.86 14.56
C ILE A 219 -9.61 -17.75 14.41
N VAL A 220 -10.59 -17.69 15.32
CA VAL A 220 -11.61 -16.63 15.29
C VAL A 220 -10.95 -15.27 15.44
N GLY A 221 -9.99 -15.11 16.38
CA GLY A 221 -9.24 -13.89 16.57
C GLY A 221 -8.50 -13.45 15.30
N ILE A 222 -7.79 -14.37 14.64
CA ILE A 222 -7.13 -14.10 13.35
C ILE A 222 -8.14 -13.66 12.28
N VAL A 223 -9.25 -14.37 12.14
CA VAL A 223 -10.27 -14.06 11.13
C VAL A 223 -10.85 -12.67 11.37
N VAL A 224 -11.18 -12.33 12.61
CA VAL A 224 -11.70 -10.99 12.97
C VAL A 224 -10.65 -9.91 12.74
N PHE A 225 -9.39 -10.15 13.14
CA PHE A 225 -8.28 -9.22 12.90
C PHE A 225 -8.04 -8.98 11.41
N LEU A 226 -7.97 -10.05 10.61
CA LEU A 226 -7.80 -9.95 9.15
C LEU A 226 -8.98 -9.23 8.51
N PHE A 227 -10.21 -9.58 8.89
CA PHE A 227 -11.39 -8.92 8.38
C PHE A 227 -11.38 -7.42 8.69
N THR A 228 -11.09 -7.05 9.94
CA THR A 228 -11.02 -5.66 10.38
C THR A 228 -9.98 -4.88 9.56
N THR A 229 -8.77 -5.42 9.43
CA THR A 229 -7.68 -4.77 8.69
C THR A 229 -8.00 -4.62 7.21
N ILE A 230 -8.51 -5.68 6.57
CA ILE A 230 -8.85 -5.67 5.14
C ILE A 230 -10.04 -4.77 4.87
N PHE A 231 -11.04 -4.76 5.74
CA PHE A 231 -12.21 -3.89 5.58
C PHE A 231 -11.82 -2.40 5.65
N PHE A 232 -11.03 -1.99 6.64
CA PHE A 232 -10.58 -0.60 6.74
C PHE A 232 -9.70 -0.20 5.57
N TYR A 233 -8.85 -1.11 5.07
CA TYR A 233 -8.08 -0.88 3.85
C TYR A 233 -8.99 -0.66 2.64
N ASN A 234 -9.98 -1.54 2.41
CA ASN A 234 -10.92 -1.43 1.31
C ASN A 234 -11.80 -0.17 1.41
N PHE A 235 -12.20 0.21 2.64
CA PHE A 235 -12.96 1.43 2.89
C PHE A 235 -12.15 2.69 2.58
N ALA A 236 -10.89 2.74 3.02
CA ALA A 236 -9.99 3.84 2.70
C ALA A 236 -9.68 3.92 1.21
N TYR A 237 -9.48 2.76 0.57
CA TYR A 237 -9.31 2.68 -0.89
C TYR A 237 -10.53 3.26 -1.60
N SER A 238 -11.73 2.84 -1.23
CA SER A 238 -12.98 3.34 -1.77
C SER A 238 -13.13 4.85 -1.60
N THR A 239 -12.81 5.37 -0.41
CA THR A 239 -12.90 6.81 -0.10
C THR A 239 -11.92 7.62 -0.95
N THR A 240 -10.66 7.22 -1.04
CA THR A 240 -9.65 7.89 -1.87
C THR A 240 -9.99 7.79 -3.36
N SER A 241 -10.49 6.64 -3.82
CA SER A 241 -10.95 6.44 -5.19
C SER A 241 -12.16 7.34 -5.52
N ALA A 242 -13.11 7.49 -4.60
CA ALA A 242 -14.25 8.38 -4.77
C ALA A 242 -13.83 9.86 -4.89
N ILE A 243 -12.94 10.32 -4.00
CA ILE A 243 -12.38 11.68 -4.08
C ILE A 243 -11.71 11.90 -5.44
N THR A 244 -10.85 10.97 -5.87
CA THR A 244 -10.17 11.03 -7.17
C THR A 244 -11.17 11.08 -8.33
N TYR A 245 -12.21 10.26 -8.27
CA TYR A 245 -13.24 10.18 -9.30
C TYR A 245 -14.05 11.48 -9.41
N ILE A 246 -14.49 12.04 -8.26
CA ILE A 246 -15.26 13.30 -8.20
C ILE A 246 -14.39 14.46 -8.73
N TYR A 247 -13.11 14.52 -8.33
CA TYR A 247 -12.15 15.51 -8.84
C TYR A 247 -12.00 15.44 -10.36
N MET A 248 -11.88 14.23 -10.93
CA MET A 248 -11.77 14.01 -12.37
C MET A 248 -13.04 14.40 -13.14
N ARG A 249 -14.16 14.55 -12.46
CA ARG A 249 -15.41 15.11 -13.03
C ARG A 249 -15.47 16.64 -12.98
N GLY A 250 -14.41 17.32 -12.55
CA GLY A 250 -14.31 18.78 -12.50
C GLY A 250 -15.02 19.39 -11.30
N ARG A 251 -15.28 18.60 -10.24
CA ARG A 251 -15.84 19.07 -8.97
C ARG A 251 -14.78 19.12 -7.90
N ASP A 252 -15.00 19.92 -6.88
CA ASP A 252 -14.14 20.03 -5.68
C ASP A 252 -14.64 19.06 -4.61
N PRO A 253 -14.03 17.86 -4.45
CA PRO A 253 -14.50 16.85 -3.52
C PRO A 253 -14.07 17.16 -2.09
N THR A 254 -14.97 16.96 -1.15
CA THR A 254 -14.62 16.93 0.27
C THR A 254 -14.30 15.50 0.73
N LEU A 255 -13.57 15.36 1.84
CA LEU A 255 -13.40 14.06 2.50
C LEU A 255 -14.77 13.42 2.83
N GLY A 256 -15.75 14.26 3.23
CA GLY A 256 -17.11 13.81 3.52
C GLY A 256 -17.81 13.18 2.31
N ASP A 257 -17.59 13.70 1.10
CA ASP A 257 -18.16 13.13 -0.12
C ASP A 257 -17.54 11.76 -0.43
N GLY A 258 -16.23 11.61 -0.25
CA GLY A 258 -15.56 10.32 -0.36
C GLY A 258 -16.09 9.28 0.63
N VAL A 259 -16.27 9.66 1.90
CA VAL A 259 -16.83 8.79 2.94
C VAL A 259 -18.28 8.40 2.62
N LYS A 260 -19.14 9.36 2.20
CA LYS A 260 -20.53 9.09 1.81
C LYS A 260 -20.59 8.11 0.63
N ALA A 261 -19.76 8.30 -0.39
CA ALA A 261 -19.67 7.37 -1.52
C ALA A 261 -19.29 5.95 -1.06
N SER A 262 -18.31 5.82 -0.17
CA SER A 262 -17.89 4.53 0.41
C SER A 262 -18.97 3.87 1.25
N LEU A 263 -19.73 4.65 2.03
CA LEU A 263 -20.90 4.15 2.77
C LEU A 263 -22.02 3.68 1.83
N GLY A 264 -22.16 4.30 0.66
CA GLY A 264 -23.10 3.88 -0.37
C GLY A 264 -22.80 2.48 -0.94
N VAL A 265 -21.53 2.06 -0.92
CA VAL A 265 -21.10 0.73 -1.39
C VAL A 265 -20.63 -0.19 -0.26
N VAL A 266 -20.89 0.18 1.01
CA VAL A 266 -20.36 -0.54 2.19
C VAL A 266 -20.72 -2.02 2.21
N GLY A 267 -21.91 -2.40 1.78
CA GLY A 267 -22.31 -3.82 1.68
C GLY A 267 -21.42 -4.61 0.72
N GLY A 268 -21.06 -4.00 -0.40
CA GLY A 268 -20.09 -4.57 -1.34
C GLY A 268 -18.67 -4.64 -0.75
N LEU A 269 -18.23 -3.61 -0.01
CA LEU A 269 -16.93 -3.62 0.65
C LEU A 269 -16.82 -4.72 1.72
N VAL A 270 -17.90 -4.95 2.50
CA VAL A 270 -17.98 -6.07 3.44
C VAL A 270 -17.83 -7.41 2.71
N ALA A 271 -18.60 -7.62 1.65
CA ALA A 271 -18.52 -8.86 0.86
C ALA A 271 -17.12 -9.07 0.25
N LEU A 272 -16.51 -8.01 -0.32
CA LEU A 272 -15.14 -8.05 -0.85
C LEU A 272 -14.12 -8.38 0.24
N SER A 273 -14.28 -7.82 1.43
CA SER A 273 -13.39 -8.07 2.56
C SER A 273 -13.47 -9.51 3.04
N ILE A 274 -14.68 -10.08 3.13
CA ILE A 274 -14.86 -11.49 3.47
C ILE A 274 -14.20 -12.41 2.44
N MET A 275 -14.41 -12.15 1.14
CA MET A 275 -13.74 -12.91 0.07
C MET A 275 -12.22 -12.80 0.17
N SER A 276 -11.68 -11.60 0.46
CA SER A 276 -10.24 -11.39 0.63
C SER A 276 -9.69 -12.14 1.83
N VAL A 277 -10.41 -12.18 2.96
CA VAL A 277 -10.03 -13.00 4.13
C VAL A 277 -9.95 -14.48 3.75
N VAL A 278 -10.94 -15.00 3.02
CA VAL A 278 -10.92 -16.41 2.56
C VAL A 278 -9.67 -16.69 1.71
N VAL A 279 -9.33 -15.80 0.79
CA VAL A 279 -8.11 -15.95 -0.03
C VAL A 279 -6.84 -15.93 0.81
N VAL A 280 -6.74 -15.03 1.80
CA VAL A 280 -5.59 -14.98 2.73
C VAL A 280 -5.50 -16.27 3.55
N LEU A 281 -6.62 -16.79 4.06
CA LEU A 281 -6.65 -18.06 4.78
C LEU A 281 -6.19 -19.24 3.90
N ILE A 282 -6.62 -19.29 2.64
CA ILE A 282 -6.14 -20.30 1.67
C ILE A 282 -4.62 -20.19 1.51
N GLN A 283 -4.07 -18.99 1.39
CA GLN A 283 -2.61 -18.80 1.29
C GLN A 283 -1.88 -19.26 2.55
N ILE A 284 -2.43 -18.98 3.74
CA ILE A 284 -1.88 -19.43 5.02
C ILE A 284 -1.88 -20.97 5.08
N ILE A 285 -2.99 -21.63 4.71
CA ILE A 285 -3.12 -23.09 4.69
C ILE A 285 -2.10 -23.71 3.73
N ILE A 286 -1.99 -23.18 2.50
CA ILE A 286 -0.99 -23.67 1.53
C ILE A 286 0.42 -23.62 2.13
N ARG A 287 0.81 -22.51 2.73
CA ARG A 287 2.14 -22.35 3.36
C ARG A 287 2.32 -23.26 4.56
N ALA A 288 1.29 -23.45 5.39
CA ALA A 288 1.35 -24.32 6.57
C ALA A 288 1.55 -25.79 6.18
N VAL A 289 0.77 -26.28 5.20
CA VAL A 289 0.86 -27.67 4.72
C VAL A 289 2.23 -27.95 4.09
N THR A 290 2.71 -27.06 3.23
CA THR A 290 3.97 -27.24 2.50
C THR A 290 5.22 -27.01 3.37
N ARG A 291 5.08 -26.34 4.52
CA ARG A 291 6.19 -26.10 5.46
C ARG A 291 6.76 -27.41 6.02
N LYS A 292 5.93 -28.45 6.17
CA LYS A 292 6.32 -29.76 6.68
C LYS A 292 7.13 -30.60 5.68
N SER A 293 7.10 -30.23 4.38
CA SER A 293 7.76 -31.00 3.30
C SER A 293 9.22 -30.57 3.02
N GLY A 294 9.90 -29.97 3.99
CA GLY A 294 11.31 -29.56 3.88
C GLY A 294 11.53 -28.28 3.03
N PRO A 295 12.78 -27.96 2.64
CA PRO A 295 13.13 -26.73 1.91
C PRO A 295 12.45 -26.62 0.55
N ILE A 296 12.35 -27.72 -0.21
CA ILE A 296 11.70 -27.76 -1.52
C ILE A 296 10.20 -27.52 -1.37
N GLY A 297 9.55 -28.19 -0.41
CA GLY A 297 8.13 -27.99 -0.12
C GLY A 297 7.81 -26.55 0.27
N ARG A 298 8.67 -25.90 1.06
CA ARG A 298 8.55 -24.48 1.41
C ARG A 298 8.61 -23.57 0.17
N GLY A 299 9.52 -23.85 -0.77
CA GLY A 299 9.62 -23.11 -2.03
C GLY A 299 8.36 -23.27 -2.90
N VAL A 300 7.89 -24.49 -3.08
CA VAL A 300 6.65 -24.79 -3.83
C VAL A 300 5.43 -24.13 -3.19
N GLY A 301 5.31 -24.19 -1.85
CA GLY A 301 4.22 -23.55 -1.14
C GLY A 301 4.24 -22.02 -1.23
N ALA A 302 5.42 -21.43 -1.17
CA ALA A 302 5.58 -19.99 -1.38
C ALA A 302 5.15 -19.58 -2.81
N ALA A 303 5.57 -20.33 -3.83
CA ALA A 303 5.18 -20.09 -5.22
C ALA A 303 3.67 -20.26 -5.42
N ALA A 304 3.08 -21.36 -4.95
CA ALA A 304 1.65 -21.63 -5.07
C ALA A 304 0.80 -20.55 -4.35
N SER A 305 1.16 -20.19 -3.11
CA SER A 305 0.47 -19.12 -2.39
C SER A 305 0.64 -17.77 -3.07
N GLY A 306 1.79 -17.52 -3.68
CA GLY A 306 2.06 -16.31 -4.48
C GLY A 306 1.18 -16.23 -5.71
N ILE A 307 1.00 -17.32 -6.45
CA ILE A 307 0.11 -17.41 -7.62
C ILE A 307 -1.34 -17.10 -7.22
N VAL A 308 -1.83 -17.69 -6.12
CA VAL A 308 -3.19 -17.42 -5.62
C VAL A 308 -3.37 -15.92 -5.31
N GLY A 309 -2.39 -15.32 -4.62
CA GLY A 309 -2.42 -13.88 -4.32
C GLY A 309 -2.36 -13.01 -5.58
N TRP A 310 -1.52 -13.36 -6.53
CA TRP A 310 -1.38 -12.63 -7.79
C TRP A 310 -2.65 -12.68 -8.64
N VAL A 311 -3.26 -13.87 -8.78
CA VAL A 311 -4.55 -14.02 -9.49
C VAL A 311 -5.64 -13.21 -8.80
N TRP A 312 -5.71 -13.26 -7.44
CA TRP A 312 -6.68 -12.46 -6.67
C TRP A 312 -6.47 -10.95 -6.89
N MET A 313 -5.21 -10.49 -6.89
CA MET A 313 -4.87 -9.10 -7.17
C MET A 313 -5.34 -8.69 -8.59
N LEU A 314 -5.05 -9.48 -9.61
CA LEU A 314 -5.45 -9.16 -11.00
C LEU A 314 -6.97 -9.10 -11.14
N VAL A 315 -7.69 -10.07 -10.59
CA VAL A 315 -9.15 -10.12 -10.67
C VAL A 315 -9.79 -8.92 -9.96
N ASN A 316 -9.18 -8.45 -8.87
CA ASN A 316 -9.69 -7.33 -8.06
C ASN A 316 -9.10 -5.96 -8.42
N TYR A 317 -8.30 -5.88 -9.45
CA TYR A 317 -7.51 -4.70 -9.76
C TYR A 317 -8.33 -3.41 -9.87
N PHE A 318 -9.45 -3.46 -10.56
CA PHE A 318 -10.40 -2.35 -10.73
C PHE A 318 -11.70 -2.53 -9.94
N THR A 319 -11.77 -3.52 -9.03
CA THR A 319 -13.02 -3.83 -8.33
C THR A 319 -13.53 -2.63 -7.53
N ILE A 320 -12.69 -2.02 -6.70
CA ILE A 320 -13.11 -0.86 -5.87
C ILE A 320 -13.42 0.38 -6.72
N PRO A 321 -12.57 0.79 -7.69
CA PRO A 321 -12.94 1.87 -8.59
C PRO A 321 -14.26 1.64 -9.33
N SER A 322 -14.52 0.41 -9.80
CA SER A 322 -15.78 0.09 -10.48
C SER A 322 -16.99 0.07 -9.54
N MET A 323 -16.82 -0.37 -8.28
CA MET A 323 -17.90 -0.26 -7.28
C MET A 323 -18.27 1.19 -7.03
N VAL A 324 -17.28 2.06 -6.87
CA VAL A 324 -17.48 3.48 -6.60
C VAL A 324 -18.08 4.21 -7.81
N ALA A 325 -17.54 3.97 -9.01
CA ALA A 325 -17.94 4.68 -10.21
C ALA A 325 -19.25 4.18 -10.83
N GLU A 326 -19.52 2.87 -10.72
CA GLU A 326 -20.66 2.22 -11.39
C GLU A 326 -21.72 1.69 -10.39
N ASP A 327 -21.57 1.93 -9.07
CA ASP A 327 -22.47 1.43 -7.99
C ASP A 327 -22.73 -0.08 -8.07
N LEU A 328 -21.67 -0.85 -8.31
CA LEU A 328 -21.77 -2.29 -8.50
C LEU A 328 -21.67 -3.04 -7.18
N SER A 329 -22.43 -4.15 -7.07
CA SER A 329 -22.18 -5.12 -6.00
C SER A 329 -20.83 -5.79 -6.17
N ALA A 330 -20.21 -6.31 -5.08
CA ALA A 330 -18.88 -6.91 -5.10
C ALA A 330 -18.67 -7.92 -6.24
N THR A 331 -19.61 -8.86 -6.43
CA THR A 331 -19.50 -9.90 -7.47
C THR A 331 -19.56 -9.34 -8.88
N LYS A 332 -20.42 -8.33 -9.12
CA LYS A 332 -20.48 -7.63 -10.42
C LYS A 332 -19.22 -6.82 -10.68
N ALA A 333 -18.72 -6.12 -9.67
CA ALA A 333 -17.50 -5.34 -9.73
C ALA A 333 -16.26 -6.22 -10.01
N ILE A 334 -16.15 -7.38 -9.35
CA ILE A 334 -15.08 -8.37 -9.60
C ILE A 334 -15.13 -8.85 -11.07
N LYS A 335 -16.31 -9.21 -11.58
CA LYS A 335 -16.47 -9.62 -12.99
C LYS A 335 -16.10 -8.48 -13.94
N ARG A 336 -16.52 -7.25 -13.63
CA ARG A 336 -16.19 -6.06 -14.42
C ARG A 336 -14.67 -5.81 -14.41
N SER A 337 -14.05 -5.86 -13.24
CA SER A 337 -12.60 -5.71 -13.08
C SER A 337 -11.84 -6.75 -13.90
N ALA A 338 -12.19 -8.03 -13.77
CA ALA A 338 -11.55 -9.11 -14.54
C ALA A 338 -11.67 -8.90 -16.06
N GLY A 339 -12.83 -8.43 -16.54
CA GLY A 339 -13.04 -8.08 -17.94
C GLY A 339 -12.14 -6.96 -18.42
N LEU A 340 -12.06 -5.86 -17.65
CA LEU A 340 -11.21 -4.71 -17.94
C LEU A 340 -9.72 -5.07 -17.93
N VAL A 341 -9.28 -5.88 -16.95
CA VAL A 341 -7.89 -6.37 -16.90
C VAL A 341 -7.57 -7.23 -18.10
N ARG A 342 -8.47 -8.12 -18.51
CA ARG A 342 -8.26 -8.98 -19.68
C ARG A 342 -8.10 -8.18 -20.97
N SER A 343 -8.95 -7.16 -21.18
CA SER A 343 -8.91 -6.34 -22.42
C SER A 343 -7.75 -5.34 -22.43
N ASN A 344 -7.23 -4.94 -21.24
CA ASN A 344 -6.15 -3.96 -21.11
C ASN A 344 -4.96 -4.52 -20.33
N PHE A 345 -4.64 -5.80 -20.54
CA PHE A 345 -3.62 -6.53 -19.76
C PHE A 345 -2.25 -5.86 -19.80
N VAL A 346 -1.85 -5.33 -20.96
CA VAL A 346 -0.54 -4.67 -21.10
C VAL A 346 -0.46 -3.40 -20.24
N ASP A 347 -1.50 -2.56 -20.23
CA ASP A 347 -1.53 -1.33 -19.41
C ASP A 347 -1.46 -1.65 -17.92
N VAL A 348 -2.15 -2.72 -17.48
CA VAL A 348 -2.09 -3.22 -16.09
C VAL A 348 -0.68 -3.74 -15.76
N MET A 349 -0.06 -4.52 -16.63
CA MET A 349 1.28 -5.06 -16.43
C MET A 349 2.34 -3.94 -16.34
N ILE A 350 2.23 -2.93 -17.18
CA ILE A 350 3.13 -1.77 -17.15
C ILE A 350 3.00 -1.02 -15.84
N LYS A 351 1.76 -0.83 -15.33
CA LYS A 351 1.56 -0.24 -14.01
C LYS A 351 2.23 -1.09 -12.94
N GLU A 352 1.97 -2.37 -12.92
CA GLU A 352 2.50 -3.27 -11.89
C GLU A 352 4.03 -3.41 -11.92
N THR A 353 4.65 -3.13 -13.06
CA THR A 353 6.10 -3.23 -13.20
C THR A 353 6.77 -1.85 -13.24
N ALA A 354 6.54 -1.09 -14.29
CA ALA A 354 7.26 0.15 -14.56
C ALA A 354 6.87 1.28 -13.60
N VAL A 355 5.57 1.44 -13.31
CA VAL A 355 5.09 2.48 -12.41
C VAL A 355 5.48 2.18 -10.97
N ARG A 356 5.45 0.91 -10.56
CA ARG A 356 5.98 0.50 -9.25
C ARG A 356 7.46 0.83 -9.09
N TRP A 357 8.26 0.69 -10.14
CA TRP A 357 9.66 1.12 -10.10
C TRP A 357 9.76 2.64 -9.90
N GLY A 358 8.95 3.42 -10.63
CA GLY A 358 8.88 4.87 -10.43
C GLY A 358 8.49 5.27 -9.01
N PHE A 359 7.49 4.63 -8.44
CA PHE A 359 7.10 4.84 -7.04
C PHE A 359 8.18 4.34 -6.06
N GLY A 360 8.87 3.26 -6.40
CA GLY A 360 10.02 2.76 -5.65
C GLY A 360 11.17 3.78 -5.56
N VAL A 361 11.40 4.55 -6.64
CA VAL A 361 12.36 5.67 -6.62
C VAL A 361 11.94 6.75 -5.63
N LEU A 362 10.67 7.14 -5.63
CA LEU A 362 10.16 8.10 -4.65
C LEU A 362 10.36 7.59 -3.22
N ALA A 363 10.05 6.32 -2.96
CA ALA A 363 10.31 5.69 -1.67
C ALA A 363 11.80 5.72 -1.31
N ALA A 364 12.67 5.32 -2.23
CA ALA A 364 14.12 5.32 -2.02
C ALA A 364 14.66 6.73 -1.71
N MET A 365 14.18 7.76 -2.41
CA MET A 365 14.54 9.15 -2.13
C MET A 365 14.11 9.58 -0.72
N MET A 366 12.90 9.16 -0.29
CA MET A 366 12.42 9.42 1.07
C MET A 366 13.30 8.71 2.10
N PHE A 367 13.55 7.42 1.94
CA PHE A 367 14.40 6.65 2.85
C PHE A 367 15.81 7.22 2.96
N LEU A 368 16.43 7.56 1.83
CA LEU A 368 17.76 8.18 1.81
C LEU A 368 17.76 9.56 2.46
N GLY A 369 16.75 10.38 2.21
CA GLY A 369 16.61 11.69 2.86
C GLY A 369 16.52 11.57 4.38
N PHE A 370 15.69 10.64 4.88
CA PHE A 370 15.56 10.38 6.32
C PHE A 370 16.86 9.81 6.92
N ALA A 371 17.51 8.87 6.24
CA ALA A 371 18.77 8.30 6.69
C ALA A 371 19.86 9.38 6.80
N LEU A 372 19.97 10.24 5.79
CA LEU A 372 20.93 11.34 5.79
C LEU A 372 20.62 12.35 6.92
N PHE A 373 19.34 12.71 7.06
CA PHE A 373 18.92 13.62 8.14
C PHE A 373 19.22 13.03 9.52
N GLY A 374 18.89 11.75 9.73
CA GLY A 374 19.18 11.04 10.97
C GLY A 374 20.70 10.96 11.26
N PHE A 375 21.49 10.63 10.22
CA PHE A 375 22.94 10.62 10.35
C PHE A 375 23.49 11.99 10.76
N LEU A 376 23.10 13.04 10.07
CA LEU A 376 23.54 14.41 10.39
C LEU A 376 23.08 14.82 11.78
N PHE A 377 21.84 14.50 12.17
CA PHE A 377 21.32 14.80 13.50
C PHE A 377 22.17 14.13 14.59
N GLY A 378 22.46 12.83 14.49
CA GLY A 378 23.27 12.11 15.47
C GLY A 378 24.73 12.58 15.48
N TRP A 379 25.26 12.91 14.31
CA TRP A 379 26.64 13.43 14.17
C TRP A 379 26.76 14.82 14.80
N PHE A 380 25.80 15.73 14.57
CA PHE A 380 25.78 17.07 15.18
C PHE A 380 25.45 17.04 16.66
N TYR A 381 24.65 16.07 17.12
CA TYR A 381 24.35 15.89 18.53
C TYR A 381 25.61 15.62 19.38
N THR A 382 26.58 14.91 18.80
CA THR A 382 27.88 14.59 19.43
C THR A 382 29.01 15.50 18.95
N PHE A 383 28.70 16.56 18.21
CA PHE A 383 29.71 17.44 17.63
C PHE A 383 30.54 18.15 18.69
N ASN A 384 31.86 17.96 18.62
CA ASN A 384 32.82 18.66 19.47
C ASN A 384 33.51 19.79 18.67
N PRO A 385 33.28 21.06 19.02
CA PRO A 385 33.88 22.18 18.31
C PRO A 385 35.41 22.23 18.36
N ALA A 386 36.04 21.65 19.40
CA ALA A 386 37.49 21.64 19.54
C ALA A 386 38.18 20.67 18.55
N THR A 387 37.51 19.58 18.21
CA THR A 387 38.02 18.57 17.25
C THR A 387 37.42 18.69 15.87
N LEU A 388 36.41 19.56 15.71
CA LEU A 388 35.59 19.71 14.48
C LEU A 388 35.02 18.37 14.00
N SER A 389 34.69 17.44 14.92
CA SER A 389 34.20 16.10 14.60
C SER A 389 33.03 15.71 15.48
N GLY A 390 32.11 14.93 14.91
CA GLY A 390 31.06 14.22 15.59
C GLY A 390 31.33 12.71 15.62
N ASP A 391 30.60 11.97 16.43
CA ASP A 391 30.72 10.52 16.48
C ASP A 391 29.93 9.86 15.32
N ILE A 392 30.66 9.17 14.44
CA ILE A 392 30.09 8.50 13.26
C ILE A 392 29.14 7.37 13.70
N MET A 393 29.45 6.64 14.79
CA MET A 393 28.64 5.53 15.26
C MET A 393 27.27 6.04 15.74
N THR A 394 27.25 7.12 16.50
CA THR A 394 26.00 7.78 16.92
C THR A 394 25.23 8.29 15.70
N GLY A 395 25.91 8.86 14.70
CA GLY A 395 25.29 9.23 13.43
C GLY A 395 24.62 8.05 12.73
N LEU A 396 25.27 6.90 12.65
CA LEU A 396 24.71 5.68 12.05
C LEU A 396 23.52 5.13 12.84
N ILE A 397 23.56 5.14 14.17
CA ILE A 397 22.45 4.70 15.01
C ILE A 397 21.21 5.57 14.73
N PHE A 398 21.37 6.89 14.72
CA PHE A 398 20.25 7.78 14.39
C PHE A 398 19.77 7.62 12.95
N ALA A 399 20.67 7.36 11.99
CA ALA A 399 20.27 7.05 10.61
C ALA A 399 19.32 5.83 10.55
N VAL A 400 19.65 4.74 11.27
CA VAL A 400 18.80 3.55 11.36
C VAL A 400 17.44 3.86 12.03
N ILE A 401 17.43 4.62 13.11
CA ILE A 401 16.20 5.05 13.78
C ILE A 401 15.32 5.85 12.80
N PHE A 402 15.89 6.82 12.10
CA PHE A 402 15.15 7.63 11.13
C PHE A 402 14.70 6.82 9.90
N LEU A 403 15.42 5.78 9.48
CA LEU A 403 14.95 4.84 8.45
C LEU A 403 13.69 4.10 8.89
N ILE A 404 13.60 3.69 10.15
CA ILE A 404 12.38 3.06 10.68
C ILE A 404 11.22 4.06 10.64
N PHE A 405 11.42 5.29 11.07
CA PHE A 405 10.42 6.34 10.99
C PHE A 405 10.01 6.67 9.55
N ALA A 406 10.94 6.63 8.59
CA ALA A 406 10.65 6.85 7.18
C ALA A 406 9.64 5.87 6.59
N SER A 407 9.49 4.67 7.18
CA SER A 407 8.56 3.66 6.71
C SER A 407 7.09 4.14 6.75
N ILE A 408 6.73 4.98 7.71
CA ILE A 408 5.37 5.51 7.89
C ILE A 408 4.99 6.45 6.73
N PRO A 409 5.67 7.60 6.52
CA PRO A 409 5.32 8.50 5.43
C PRO A 409 5.53 7.89 4.05
N SER A 410 6.54 7.03 3.86
CA SER A 410 6.74 6.34 2.58
C SER A 410 5.59 5.41 2.24
N THR A 411 5.11 4.62 3.21
CA THR A 411 3.95 3.75 3.02
C THR A 411 2.69 4.55 2.73
N LEU A 412 2.47 5.68 3.43
CA LEU A 412 1.34 6.57 3.19
C LEU A 412 1.33 7.08 1.75
N VAL A 413 2.45 7.63 1.30
CA VAL A 413 2.60 8.16 -0.06
C VAL A 413 2.37 7.08 -1.11
N LEU A 414 3.06 5.94 -0.97
CA LEU A 414 2.95 4.86 -1.94
C LEU A 414 1.54 4.29 -2.05
N ARG A 415 0.85 4.09 -0.92
CA ARG A 415 -0.54 3.62 -0.91
C ARG A 415 -1.48 4.63 -1.55
N THR A 416 -1.37 5.91 -1.19
CA THR A 416 -2.22 6.95 -1.78
C THR A 416 -2.00 7.05 -3.29
N PHE A 417 -0.75 7.08 -3.73
CA PHE A 417 -0.40 7.15 -5.15
C PHE A 417 -0.88 5.92 -5.92
N ASP A 418 -0.77 4.74 -5.32
CA ASP A 418 -1.27 3.50 -5.93
C ASP A 418 -2.78 3.57 -6.17
N ILE A 419 -3.56 3.99 -5.17
CA ILE A 419 -5.02 4.11 -5.26
C ILE A 419 -5.42 5.15 -6.30
N VAL A 420 -4.83 6.35 -6.24
CA VAL A 420 -5.12 7.43 -7.19
C VAL A 420 -4.76 7.01 -8.61
N TYR A 421 -3.57 6.42 -8.81
CA TYR A 421 -3.12 5.94 -10.11
C TYR A 421 -4.06 4.88 -10.70
N VAL A 422 -4.45 3.86 -9.92
CA VAL A 422 -5.36 2.81 -10.38
C VAL A 422 -6.72 3.37 -10.73
N THR A 423 -7.21 4.34 -9.96
CA THR A 423 -8.48 5.03 -10.24
C THR A 423 -8.41 5.84 -11.54
N LEU A 424 -7.31 6.58 -11.75
CA LEU A 424 -7.07 7.32 -13.00
C LEU A 424 -6.95 6.37 -14.20
N LEU A 425 -6.24 5.27 -14.05
CA LEU A 425 -6.12 4.25 -15.09
C LEU A 425 -7.48 3.63 -15.42
N TYR A 426 -8.30 3.33 -14.41
CA TYR A 426 -9.67 2.87 -14.59
C TYR A 426 -10.51 3.87 -15.42
N ILE A 427 -10.49 5.14 -15.04
CA ILE A 427 -11.20 6.21 -15.76
C ILE A 427 -10.72 6.31 -17.21
N PHE A 428 -9.40 6.23 -17.42
CA PHE A 428 -8.80 6.27 -18.75
C PHE A 428 -9.26 5.09 -19.62
N ILE A 429 -9.23 3.85 -19.09
CA ILE A 429 -9.67 2.65 -19.81
C ILE A 429 -11.15 2.72 -20.16
N ARG A 430 -11.99 3.16 -19.21
CA ARG A 430 -13.43 3.33 -19.42
C ARG A 430 -13.72 4.35 -20.53
N ARG A 431 -12.95 5.41 -20.58
CA ARG A 431 -13.05 6.44 -21.63
C ARG A 431 -12.66 5.89 -23.00
N LYS A 432 -11.59 5.10 -23.07
CA LYS A 432 -11.14 4.42 -24.30
C LYS A 432 -12.20 3.45 -24.83
N GLU A 433 -12.95 2.79 -23.96
CA GLU A 433 -14.06 1.90 -24.34
C GLU A 433 -15.34 2.64 -24.75
N GLY A 434 -15.35 3.98 -24.72
CA GLY A 434 -16.51 4.81 -25.06
C GLY A 434 -17.61 4.82 -24.00
N ASP A 435 -17.40 4.17 -22.87
CA ASP A 435 -18.38 4.03 -21.80
C ASP A 435 -18.55 5.31 -20.94
N ILE A 436 -17.67 6.30 -21.09
CA ILE A 436 -17.67 7.59 -20.38
C ILE A 436 -17.84 8.74 -21.39
N SER A 437 -18.68 8.56 -22.38
CA SER A 437 -18.90 9.61 -23.38
C SER A 437 -19.75 10.73 -22.83
N GLY A 438 -19.20 11.93 -22.80
CA GLY A 438 -19.95 13.17 -22.91
C GLY A 438 -20.35 13.90 -21.62
N LYS A 439 -20.32 13.32 -20.43
CA LYS A 439 -20.75 13.99 -19.19
C LYS A 439 -19.64 14.33 -18.19
N THR A 440 -18.41 14.02 -18.49
CA THR A 440 -17.28 14.31 -17.57
C THR A 440 -16.68 15.67 -17.91
N ALA A 441 -17.03 16.69 -17.16
CA ALA A 441 -16.32 17.97 -17.16
C ALA A 441 -14.98 17.77 -16.43
N ILE A 442 -13.98 17.25 -17.12
CA ILE A 442 -12.61 17.24 -16.62
C ILE A 442 -12.08 18.67 -16.78
N PRO A 443 -11.35 19.25 -15.80
CA PRO A 443 -10.73 20.55 -15.94
C PRO A 443 -9.94 20.65 -17.25
N ALA A 444 -10.11 21.73 -17.98
CA ALA A 444 -9.57 21.90 -19.33
C ALA A 444 -8.06 21.58 -19.50
N PRO A 445 -7.17 21.88 -18.51
CA PRO A 445 -5.76 21.45 -18.58
C PRO A 445 -5.59 19.93 -18.56
N MET A 446 -6.34 19.24 -17.70
CA MET A 446 -6.28 17.79 -17.54
C MET A 446 -6.89 17.03 -18.71
N ASN A 447 -7.95 17.57 -19.28
CA ASN A 447 -8.58 17.01 -20.48
C ASN A 447 -7.60 17.06 -21.66
N ARG A 448 -6.87 18.15 -21.84
CA ARG A 448 -5.85 18.28 -22.90
C ARG A 448 -4.69 17.29 -22.70
N GLU A 449 -4.21 17.09 -21.48
CA GLU A 449 -3.13 16.13 -21.20
C GLU A 449 -3.57 14.68 -21.44
N LEU A 450 -4.79 14.33 -21.05
CA LEU A 450 -5.37 12.99 -21.33
C LEU A 450 -5.68 12.80 -22.82
N GLU A 451 -6.24 13.79 -23.51
CA GLU A 451 -6.49 13.74 -24.94
C GLU A 451 -5.20 13.72 -25.74
N GLN A 452 -4.20 14.52 -25.38
CA GLN A 452 -2.88 14.45 -26.01
C GLN A 452 -2.16 13.12 -25.77
N ALA A 453 -2.33 12.49 -24.62
CA ALA A 453 -1.83 11.15 -24.37
C ALA A 453 -2.58 10.09 -25.18
N TYR A 454 -3.87 10.29 -25.40
CA TYR A 454 -4.74 9.42 -26.20
C TYR A 454 -4.46 9.57 -27.70
N ASP A 455 -4.41 10.80 -28.24
CA ASP A 455 -4.17 11.07 -29.67
C ASP A 455 -2.78 10.63 -30.10
N ARG A 456 -1.77 10.82 -29.22
CA ARG A 456 -0.42 10.33 -29.45
C ARG A 456 -0.33 8.81 -29.47
N ALA A 457 -1.19 8.13 -28.72
CA ALA A 457 -1.26 6.67 -28.73
C ALA A 457 -1.99 6.11 -29.96
N GLN A 458 -2.98 6.85 -30.50
CA GLN A 458 -3.67 6.46 -31.76
C GLN A 458 -2.89 6.83 -33.01
N GLY A 459 -2.15 7.94 -33.01
CA GLY A 459 -1.34 8.36 -34.16
C GLY A 459 -0.07 7.52 -34.38
N SER A 460 0.21 6.55 -33.49
CA SER A 460 1.33 5.59 -33.59
C SER A 460 0.89 4.17 -34.03
N MET A 461 -0.38 3.95 -34.30
CA MET A 461 -0.92 2.76 -34.93
C MET A 461 -1.09 2.99 -36.43
#